data_46ab81e0576eb852339c7f89411df77c
#
_entry.id   46ab81e0576eb852339c7f89411df77c
#
_cell.length_a   1.000
_cell.length_b   1.000
_cell.length_c   1.000
_cell.angle_alpha   90.00
_cell.angle_beta   90.00
_cell.angle_gamma   90.00
#
_symmetry.space_group_name_H-M   'P 1'
#
loop_
_entity.id
_entity.type
_entity.pdbx_description
1 polymer ?
#
loop_
_entity_poly.entity_id
_entity_poly.type
_entity_poly.pdbx_seq_one_letter_code
_entity_poly.pdbx_strand_id
1 'polypeptide(L)'
;MSPDISTDEVVYPETDGKPLAENSVQCRWITMIAGELFERYNKQPDVFVACDLFWYPVKGNPKIVTAPDALVVFGRPPGDRQSYKLWEENGVPPQVVFEVLSPSNTDEEFVAKLEFYERYGVEEYYVIDPETETCEAFVRDTPDGPLRTVRPAKLNGFVSPRLGVRFVTTDGLTLLTPDGRPFQTREDRVNGLLSQLAGSEAALQQERQRAEQEKQRAE
;
A
#
# COMPACT_ATOMS: atom_id res chain seq x y z
N MET A 1 4.38 -53.59 -14.08
CA MET A 1 4.95 -52.28 -14.39
C MET A 1 3.85 -51.25 -14.28
N SER A 2 3.75 -50.56 -13.16
CA SER A 2 2.83 -49.42 -13.00
C SER A 2 3.42 -48.25 -13.77
N PRO A 3 2.62 -47.46 -14.49
CA PRO A 3 3.13 -46.24 -15.10
C PRO A 3 3.50 -45.24 -13.98
N ASP A 4 4.73 -44.81 -14.05
CA ASP A 4 5.24 -43.67 -13.25
C ASP A 4 4.45 -42.43 -13.68
N ILE A 5 3.50 -42.04 -12.86
CA ILE A 5 2.78 -40.76 -13.07
C ILE A 5 3.73 -39.69 -12.56
N SER A 6 4.56 -39.18 -13.48
CA SER A 6 5.26 -37.92 -13.28
C SER A 6 4.20 -36.84 -13.00
N THR A 7 3.98 -36.54 -11.76
CA THR A 7 3.25 -35.32 -11.39
C THR A 7 4.20 -34.16 -11.67
N ASP A 8 4.13 -33.60 -12.89
CA ASP A 8 4.79 -32.34 -13.17
C ASP A 8 4.28 -31.31 -12.16
N GLU A 9 5.10 -31.02 -11.16
CA GLU A 9 4.79 -30.06 -10.13
C GLU A 9 4.68 -28.68 -10.78
N VAL A 10 3.51 -28.03 -10.66
CA VAL A 10 3.29 -26.71 -11.26
C VAL A 10 4.16 -25.69 -10.53
N VAL A 11 5.13 -25.13 -11.24
CA VAL A 11 6.02 -24.09 -10.71
C VAL A 11 5.31 -22.73 -10.77
N TYR A 12 5.33 -22.03 -9.65
CA TYR A 12 4.83 -20.65 -9.52
C TYR A 12 6.03 -19.72 -9.33
N PRO A 13 6.42 -18.93 -10.36
CA PRO A 13 7.48 -17.94 -10.23
C PRO A 13 7.24 -16.95 -9.06
N GLU A 14 8.32 -16.51 -8.44
CA GLU A 14 8.27 -15.55 -7.31
C GLU A 14 8.72 -14.15 -7.72
N THR A 15 9.22 -14.02 -8.96
CA THR A 15 9.66 -12.76 -9.58
C THR A 15 9.58 -12.88 -11.09
N ASP A 16 9.38 -11.75 -11.76
CA ASP A 16 9.52 -11.63 -13.22
C ASP A 16 10.89 -11.07 -13.64
N GLY A 17 11.75 -10.78 -12.66
CA GLY A 17 13.09 -10.22 -12.88
C GLY A 17 13.09 -8.73 -13.25
N LYS A 18 11.95 -8.05 -13.19
CA LYS A 18 11.84 -6.60 -13.42
C LYS A 18 12.13 -5.81 -12.13
N PRO A 19 12.55 -4.56 -12.23
CA PRO A 19 12.69 -3.69 -11.06
C PRO A 19 11.32 -3.28 -10.51
N LEU A 20 11.23 -2.96 -9.22
CA LEU A 20 10.04 -2.45 -8.54
C LEU A 20 9.45 -1.20 -9.22
N ALA A 21 10.28 -0.37 -9.83
CA ALA A 21 9.87 0.86 -10.48
C ALA A 21 10.77 1.20 -11.67
N GLU A 22 10.21 1.86 -12.67
CA GLU A 22 10.95 2.30 -13.87
C GLU A 22 11.67 3.63 -13.66
N ASN A 23 11.20 4.46 -12.72
CA ASN A 23 11.79 5.75 -12.43
C ASN A 23 11.67 6.12 -10.93
N SER A 24 12.38 7.19 -10.53
CA SER A 24 12.47 7.62 -9.14
C SER A 24 11.15 8.21 -8.60
N VAL A 25 10.30 8.78 -9.46
CA VAL A 25 9.02 9.37 -9.05
C VAL A 25 8.05 8.24 -8.70
N GLN A 26 7.92 7.25 -9.57
CA GLN A 26 7.14 6.04 -9.34
C GLN A 26 7.61 5.32 -8.06
N CYS A 27 8.92 5.08 -7.94
CA CYS A 27 9.51 4.43 -6.77
C CYS A 27 9.16 5.15 -5.46
N ARG A 28 9.21 6.48 -5.45
CA ARG A 28 8.86 7.31 -4.28
C ARG A 28 7.40 7.10 -3.88
N TRP A 29 6.47 7.11 -4.84
CA TRP A 29 5.05 6.88 -4.56
C TRP A 29 4.79 5.46 -4.04
N ILE A 30 5.34 4.43 -4.69
CA ILE A 30 5.21 3.04 -4.24
C ILE A 30 5.73 2.88 -2.80
N THR A 31 6.96 3.37 -2.54
CA THR A 31 7.57 3.22 -1.21
C THR A 31 6.89 4.04 -0.13
N MET A 32 6.32 5.21 -0.47
CA MET A 32 5.53 6.02 0.44
C MET A 32 4.22 5.30 0.82
N ILE A 33 3.46 4.81 -0.16
CA ILE A 33 2.19 4.11 0.07
C ILE A 33 2.43 2.83 0.87
N ALA A 34 3.34 1.97 0.39
CA ALA A 34 3.67 0.72 1.06
C ALA A 34 4.18 0.97 2.49
N GLY A 35 5.06 1.96 2.69
CA GLY A 35 5.61 2.32 3.98
C GLY A 35 4.55 2.76 4.99
N GLU A 36 3.59 3.59 4.59
CA GLU A 36 2.47 4.01 5.44
C GLU A 36 1.54 2.84 5.79
N LEU A 37 1.25 1.97 4.84
CA LEU A 37 0.45 0.79 5.07
C LEU A 37 1.14 -0.21 6.01
N PHE A 38 2.43 -0.50 5.81
CA PHE A 38 3.22 -1.34 6.70
C PHE A 38 3.25 -0.78 8.13
N GLU A 39 3.50 0.51 8.31
CA GLU A 39 3.55 1.10 9.64
C GLU A 39 2.20 1.02 10.34
N ARG A 40 1.14 1.31 9.61
CA ARG A 40 -0.21 1.32 10.17
C ARG A 40 -0.67 -0.06 10.64
N TYR A 41 -0.31 -1.10 9.88
CA TYR A 41 -0.79 -2.46 10.13
C TYR A 41 0.23 -3.37 10.81
N ASN A 42 1.47 -2.91 11.11
CA ASN A 42 2.55 -3.72 11.67
C ASN A 42 2.23 -4.39 13.02
N LYS A 43 1.26 -3.86 13.76
CA LYS A 43 0.82 -4.39 15.06
C LYS A 43 -0.52 -5.12 14.99
N GLN A 44 -1.13 -5.21 13.82
CA GLN A 44 -2.42 -5.89 13.65
C GLN A 44 -2.18 -7.35 13.27
N PRO A 45 -2.61 -8.31 14.12
CA PRO A 45 -2.26 -9.72 13.93
C PRO A 45 -3.03 -10.39 12.78
N ASP A 46 -4.01 -9.71 12.21
CA ASP A 46 -4.92 -10.20 11.19
C ASP A 46 -4.91 -9.35 9.91
N VAL A 47 -3.87 -8.53 9.71
CA VAL A 47 -3.71 -7.75 8.48
C VAL A 47 -2.35 -8.01 7.87
N PHE A 48 -2.36 -8.47 6.63
CA PHE A 48 -1.17 -8.64 5.80
C PHE A 48 -1.05 -7.49 4.82
N VAL A 49 0.16 -6.95 4.71
CA VAL A 49 0.52 -5.92 3.73
C VAL A 49 1.72 -6.40 2.93
N ALA A 50 1.72 -6.17 1.64
CA ALA A 50 2.87 -6.43 0.78
C ALA A 50 2.99 -5.37 -0.32
N CYS A 51 4.17 -5.30 -0.94
CA CYS A 51 4.44 -4.57 -2.17
C CYS A 51 5.18 -5.48 -3.14
N ASP A 52 4.89 -5.30 -4.44
CA ASP A 52 5.53 -6.06 -5.53
C ASP A 52 5.56 -7.57 -5.28
N LEU A 53 4.48 -8.10 -4.74
CA LEU A 53 4.35 -9.51 -4.41
C LEU A 53 3.45 -10.22 -5.43
N PHE A 54 3.94 -11.27 -6.05
CA PHE A 54 3.14 -12.08 -6.96
C PHE A 54 1.93 -12.67 -6.28
N TRP A 55 0.76 -12.36 -6.80
CA TRP A 55 -0.52 -12.90 -6.37
C TRP A 55 -1.07 -13.86 -7.41
N TYR A 56 -1.29 -15.10 -6.98
CA TYR A 56 -1.86 -16.20 -7.77
C TYR A 56 -3.26 -16.54 -7.26
N PRO A 57 -4.32 -16.12 -7.96
CA PRO A 57 -5.70 -16.42 -7.56
C PRO A 57 -6.15 -17.84 -7.92
N VAL A 58 -5.49 -18.50 -8.88
CA VAL A 58 -5.94 -19.78 -9.44
C VAL A 58 -4.86 -20.86 -9.31
N LYS A 59 -5.16 -21.92 -8.55
CA LYS A 59 -4.30 -23.10 -8.45
C LYS A 59 -4.25 -23.84 -9.78
N GLY A 60 -3.06 -24.29 -10.17
CA GLY A 60 -2.85 -25.07 -11.41
C GLY A 60 -2.61 -24.21 -12.65
N ASN A 61 -2.71 -22.89 -12.56
CA ASN A 61 -2.44 -21.99 -13.68
C ASN A 61 -1.53 -20.81 -13.29
N PRO A 62 -0.20 -20.97 -13.39
CA PRO A 62 0.76 -19.93 -13.02
C PRO A 62 0.79 -18.72 -13.97
N LYS A 63 0.05 -18.78 -15.10
CA LYS A 63 -0.08 -17.64 -16.02
C LYS A 63 -1.10 -16.62 -15.55
N ILE A 64 -1.99 -16.99 -14.61
CA ILE A 64 -2.94 -16.06 -14.00
C ILE A 64 -2.26 -15.50 -12.75
N VAL A 65 -1.60 -14.39 -12.91
CA VAL A 65 -0.76 -13.74 -11.89
C VAL A 65 -0.71 -12.23 -12.11
N THR A 66 -0.60 -11.49 -11.03
CA THR A 66 -0.25 -10.06 -11.01
C THR A 66 0.64 -9.77 -9.81
N ALA A 67 1.39 -8.68 -9.85
CA ALA A 67 2.14 -8.15 -8.72
C ALA A 67 1.69 -6.70 -8.49
N PRO A 68 0.76 -6.45 -7.56
CA PRO A 68 0.36 -5.09 -7.23
C PRO A 68 1.51 -4.31 -6.60
N ASP A 69 1.62 -3.01 -6.90
CA ASP A 69 2.61 -2.14 -6.27
C ASP A 69 2.45 -2.07 -4.75
N ALA A 70 1.20 -2.09 -4.26
CA ALA A 70 0.91 -2.35 -2.85
C ALA A 70 -0.45 -3.05 -2.69
N LEU A 71 -0.54 -3.96 -1.72
CA LEU A 71 -1.77 -4.67 -1.39
C LEU A 71 -1.99 -4.77 0.13
N VAL A 72 -3.26 -4.82 0.52
CA VAL A 72 -3.67 -5.06 1.91
C VAL A 72 -4.68 -6.20 1.95
N VAL A 73 -4.44 -7.15 2.85
CA VAL A 73 -5.30 -8.32 3.07
C VAL A 73 -5.74 -8.36 4.52
N PHE A 74 -7.00 -8.07 4.75
CA PHE A 74 -7.65 -8.23 6.05
C PHE A 74 -8.05 -9.70 6.27
N GLY A 75 -7.89 -10.18 7.49
CA GLY A 75 -8.16 -11.57 7.85
C GLY A 75 -6.98 -12.51 7.58
N ARG A 76 -5.78 -11.97 7.29
CA ARG A 76 -4.56 -12.76 7.14
C ARG A 76 -3.45 -12.24 8.05
N PRO A 77 -2.73 -13.13 8.75
CA PRO A 77 -1.65 -12.70 9.63
C PRO A 77 -0.49 -12.09 8.84
N PRO A 78 0.25 -11.14 9.43
CA PRO A 78 1.49 -10.65 8.85
C PRO A 78 2.53 -11.77 8.77
N GLY A 79 3.61 -11.56 8.02
CA GLY A 79 4.71 -12.50 7.87
C GLY A 79 5.21 -12.54 6.43
N ASP A 80 6.40 -13.09 6.26
CA ASP A 80 7.06 -13.14 4.95
C ASP A 80 6.40 -14.18 4.05
N ARG A 81 6.21 -13.82 2.79
CA ARG A 81 5.71 -14.68 1.72
C ARG A 81 6.54 -14.45 0.47
N GLN A 82 6.85 -15.51 -0.23
CA GLN A 82 7.51 -15.45 -1.54
C GLN A 82 6.52 -15.14 -2.67
N SER A 83 5.26 -15.53 -2.48
CA SER A 83 4.12 -15.16 -3.32
C SER A 83 2.83 -15.33 -2.54
N TYR A 84 1.76 -14.62 -2.93
CA TYR A 84 0.44 -14.75 -2.32
C TYR A 84 -0.40 -15.72 -3.15
N LYS A 85 -0.50 -16.96 -2.69
CA LYS A 85 -1.27 -18.03 -3.37
C LYS A 85 -2.62 -18.17 -2.66
N LEU A 86 -3.70 -17.79 -3.33
CA LEU A 86 -5.03 -17.70 -2.74
C LEU A 86 -5.48 -18.98 -2.01
N TRP A 87 -5.11 -20.15 -2.54
CA TRP A 87 -5.44 -21.46 -1.95
C TRP A 87 -4.62 -21.79 -0.68
N GLU A 88 -3.50 -21.14 -0.44
CA GLU A 88 -2.70 -21.25 0.77
C GLU A 88 -3.15 -20.22 1.82
N GLU A 89 -3.94 -19.24 1.39
CA GLU A 89 -4.43 -18.11 2.17
C GLU A 89 -5.94 -18.22 2.51
N ASN A 90 -6.45 -19.44 2.64
CA ASN A 90 -7.85 -19.74 2.96
C ASN A 90 -8.86 -19.14 1.97
N GLY A 91 -8.45 -18.86 0.74
CA GLY A 91 -9.31 -18.21 -0.26
C GLY A 91 -9.59 -16.72 -0.02
N VAL A 92 -8.83 -16.06 0.87
CA VAL A 92 -8.99 -14.62 1.16
C VAL A 92 -8.20 -13.81 0.15
N PRO A 93 -8.82 -13.06 -0.77
CA PRO A 93 -8.12 -12.21 -1.72
C PRO A 93 -7.61 -10.93 -1.07
N PRO A 94 -6.66 -10.20 -1.68
CA PRO A 94 -6.39 -8.82 -1.33
C PRO A 94 -7.64 -7.96 -1.51
N GLN A 95 -8.06 -7.26 -0.46
CA GLN A 95 -9.23 -6.38 -0.53
C GLN A 95 -8.87 -5.00 -1.06
N VAL A 96 -7.65 -4.53 -0.82
CA VAL A 96 -7.21 -3.21 -1.30
C VAL A 96 -5.94 -3.35 -2.10
N VAL A 97 -5.92 -2.73 -3.26
CA VAL A 97 -4.77 -2.70 -4.18
C VAL A 97 -4.49 -1.28 -4.63
N PHE A 98 -3.20 -0.94 -4.65
CA PHE A 98 -2.68 0.28 -5.26
C PHE A 98 -1.76 -0.08 -6.43
N GLU A 99 -1.90 0.67 -7.50
CA GLU A 99 -1.00 0.68 -8.64
C GLU A 99 -0.51 2.12 -8.89
N VAL A 100 0.75 2.27 -9.17
CA VAL A 100 1.38 3.55 -9.49
C VAL A 100 1.89 3.49 -10.92
N LEU A 101 1.30 4.29 -11.79
CA LEU A 101 1.61 4.23 -13.20
C LEU A 101 3.07 4.60 -13.49
N SER A 102 3.63 3.91 -14.46
CA SER A 102 4.89 4.24 -15.11
C SER A 102 4.64 4.74 -16.53
N PRO A 103 5.61 5.43 -17.16
CA PRO A 103 5.47 5.89 -18.55
C PRO A 103 5.26 4.77 -19.57
N SER A 104 5.60 3.52 -19.23
CA SER A 104 5.44 2.36 -20.12
C SER A 104 4.06 1.71 -20.04
N ASN A 105 3.24 2.05 -19.05
CA ASN A 105 1.91 1.45 -18.91
C ASN A 105 0.98 1.86 -20.06
N THR A 106 0.19 0.90 -20.52
CA THR A 106 -0.78 1.08 -21.60
C THR A 106 -2.22 1.01 -21.09
N ASP A 107 -3.15 1.57 -21.87
CA ASP A 107 -4.58 1.50 -21.57
C ASP A 107 -5.06 0.03 -21.53
N GLU A 108 -4.49 -0.83 -22.38
CA GLU A 108 -4.81 -2.27 -22.41
C GLU A 108 -4.38 -2.97 -21.12
N GLU A 109 -3.19 -2.65 -20.59
CA GLU A 109 -2.72 -3.19 -19.30
C GLU A 109 -3.60 -2.71 -18.16
N PHE A 110 -4.00 -1.44 -18.16
CA PHE A 110 -4.90 -0.90 -17.17
C PHE A 110 -6.26 -1.64 -17.16
N VAL A 111 -6.87 -1.81 -18.34
CA VAL A 111 -8.14 -2.55 -18.45
C VAL A 111 -7.98 -3.99 -17.99
N ALA A 112 -6.91 -4.67 -18.40
CA ALA A 112 -6.65 -6.05 -18.00
C ALA A 112 -6.46 -6.19 -16.48
N LYS A 113 -5.77 -5.25 -15.82
CA LYS A 113 -5.64 -5.20 -14.36
C LYS A 113 -6.98 -4.95 -13.67
N LEU A 114 -7.79 -4.00 -14.15
CA LEU A 114 -9.11 -3.73 -13.60
C LEU A 114 -10.02 -4.96 -13.66
N GLU A 115 -10.07 -5.65 -14.82
CA GLU A 115 -10.83 -6.90 -14.99
C GLU A 115 -10.31 -8.01 -14.07
N PHE A 116 -8.98 -8.11 -13.91
CA PHE A 116 -8.36 -9.08 -13.02
C PHE A 116 -8.75 -8.82 -11.58
N TYR A 117 -8.60 -7.59 -11.08
CA TYR A 117 -8.92 -7.23 -9.72
C TYR A 117 -10.42 -7.37 -9.42
N GLU A 118 -11.27 -6.97 -10.37
CA GLU A 118 -12.70 -7.19 -10.27
C GLU A 118 -13.04 -8.68 -10.15
N ARG A 119 -12.48 -9.50 -11.03
CA ARG A 119 -12.74 -10.95 -11.10
C ARG A 119 -12.32 -11.68 -9.85
N TYR A 120 -11.20 -11.30 -9.26
CA TYR A 120 -10.60 -12.04 -8.15
C TYR A 120 -10.85 -11.44 -6.76
N GLY A 121 -11.81 -10.51 -6.64
CA GLY A 121 -12.39 -10.14 -5.36
C GLY A 121 -11.76 -8.93 -4.67
N VAL A 122 -10.97 -8.12 -5.38
CA VAL A 122 -10.52 -6.82 -4.85
C VAL A 122 -11.72 -5.92 -4.62
N GLU A 123 -11.79 -5.28 -3.47
CA GLU A 123 -12.90 -4.39 -3.10
C GLU A 123 -12.60 -2.92 -3.39
N GLU A 124 -11.32 -2.53 -3.29
CA GLU A 124 -10.84 -1.17 -3.55
C GLU A 124 -9.58 -1.23 -4.41
N TYR A 125 -9.62 -0.59 -5.56
CA TYR A 125 -8.51 -0.49 -6.49
C TYR A 125 -8.21 0.97 -6.78
N TYR A 126 -6.98 1.39 -6.53
CA TYR A 126 -6.50 2.75 -6.68
C TYR A 126 -5.36 2.80 -7.67
N VAL A 127 -5.51 3.61 -8.71
CA VAL A 127 -4.49 3.83 -9.74
C VAL A 127 -3.99 5.27 -9.63
N ILE A 128 -2.72 5.44 -9.37
CA ILE A 128 -2.10 6.75 -9.16
C ILE A 128 -1.18 7.04 -10.34
N ASP A 129 -1.41 8.17 -10.98
CA ASP A 129 -0.45 8.75 -11.91
C ASP A 129 0.47 9.70 -11.13
N PRO A 130 1.73 9.32 -10.94
CA PRO A 130 2.67 10.10 -10.14
C PRO A 130 3.20 11.34 -10.83
N GLU A 131 3.06 11.45 -12.16
CA GLU A 131 3.54 12.60 -12.94
C GLU A 131 2.50 13.73 -12.95
N THR A 132 1.23 13.38 -13.06
CA THR A 132 0.11 14.34 -13.01
C THR A 132 -0.46 14.53 -11.62
N GLU A 133 0.00 13.74 -10.65
CA GLU A 133 -0.51 13.70 -9.28
C GLU A 133 -2.03 13.53 -9.23
N THR A 134 -2.53 12.59 -10.04
CA THR A 134 -3.94 12.23 -10.09
C THR A 134 -4.19 10.79 -9.64
N CYS A 135 -5.44 10.46 -9.37
CA CYS A 135 -5.84 9.13 -8.98
C CYS A 135 -7.17 8.75 -9.61
N GLU A 136 -7.25 7.53 -10.11
CA GLU A 136 -8.50 6.85 -10.39
C GLU A 136 -8.79 5.84 -9.28
N ALA A 137 -10.01 5.87 -8.75
CA ALA A 137 -10.44 4.99 -7.68
C ALA A 137 -11.64 4.15 -8.12
N PHE A 138 -11.57 2.86 -7.83
CA PHE A 138 -12.62 1.88 -8.12
C PHE A 138 -12.98 1.15 -6.83
N VAL A 139 -14.26 1.12 -6.50
CA VAL A 139 -14.74 0.57 -5.22
C VAL A 139 -15.98 -0.29 -5.47
N ARG A 140 -16.11 -1.40 -4.74
CA ARG A 140 -17.31 -2.20 -4.73
C ARG A 140 -18.31 -1.65 -3.73
N ASP A 141 -19.57 -1.58 -4.13
CA ASP A 141 -20.67 -1.28 -3.21
C ASP A 141 -21.10 -2.51 -2.38
N THR A 142 -20.88 -3.70 -2.93
CA THR A 142 -21.17 -4.99 -2.30
C THR A 142 -20.07 -6.01 -2.61
N PRO A 143 -19.82 -7.02 -1.77
CA PRO A 143 -18.73 -7.99 -1.97
C PRO A 143 -18.71 -8.67 -3.33
N ASP A 144 -19.89 -8.98 -3.88
CA ASP A 144 -20.05 -9.66 -5.17
C ASP A 144 -20.37 -8.68 -6.32
N GLY A 145 -20.41 -7.38 -6.05
CA GLY A 145 -20.69 -6.36 -7.05
C GLY A 145 -19.48 -6.04 -7.93
N PRO A 146 -19.67 -5.30 -9.03
CA PRO A 146 -18.56 -4.82 -9.83
C PRO A 146 -17.79 -3.70 -9.14
N LEU A 147 -16.53 -3.52 -9.52
CA LEU A 147 -15.75 -2.33 -9.18
C LEU A 147 -16.34 -1.13 -9.94
N ARG A 148 -16.74 -0.08 -9.20
CA ARG A 148 -17.33 1.14 -9.77
C ARG A 148 -16.38 2.30 -9.59
N THR A 149 -16.19 3.07 -10.66
CA THR A 149 -15.36 4.28 -10.60
C THR A 149 -15.95 5.29 -9.63
N VAL A 150 -15.14 5.76 -8.70
CA VAL A 150 -15.43 6.97 -7.93
C VAL A 150 -15.30 8.16 -8.86
N ARG A 151 -16.41 8.89 -9.07
CA ARG A 151 -16.42 10.03 -10.01
C ARG A 151 -15.33 11.04 -9.63
N PRO A 152 -14.56 11.60 -10.57
CA PRO A 152 -13.49 12.56 -10.28
C PRO A 152 -13.93 13.72 -9.40
N ALA A 153 -15.14 14.25 -9.62
CA ALA A 153 -15.72 15.32 -8.80
C ALA A 153 -16.01 14.92 -7.32
N LYS A 154 -15.98 13.63 -7.02
CA LYS A 154 -16.18 13.08 -5.66
C LYS A 154 -14.91 12.53 -5.05
N LEU A 155 -13.81 12.50 -5.79
CA LEU A 155 -12.55 11.96 -5.29
C LEU A 155 -11.93 12.88 -4.24
N ASN A 156 -12.06 14.20 -4.40
CA ASN A 156 -11.63 15.13 -3.37
C ASN A 156 -12.49 14.97 -2.10
N GLY A 157 -11.85 14.56 -1.02
CA GLY A 157 -12.50 14.23 0.25
C GLY A 157 -13.06 12.80 0.32
N PHE A 158 -12.92 11.99 -0.73
CA PHE A 158 -13.27 10.58 -0.68
C PHE A 158 -12.48 9.86 0.41
N VAL A 159 -13.15 8.98 1.12
CA VAL A 159 -12.54 8.16 2.18
C VAL A 159 -12.65 6.70 1.78
N SER A 160 -11.52 6.02 1.71
CA SER A 160 -11.44 4.58 1.47
C SER A 160 -12.27 3.82 2.52
N PRO A 161 -13.26 3.02 2.12
CA PRO A 161 -14.10 2.26 3.05
C PRO A 161 -13.29 1.30 3.94
N ARG A 162 -12.26 0.65 3.39
CA ARG A 162 -11.43 -0.32 4.13
C ARG A 162 -10.32 0.34 4.92
N LEU A 163 -9.63 1.30 4.32
CA LEU A 163 -8.47 1.90 4.94
C LEU A 163 -8.81 3.13 5.79
N GLY A 164 -9.93 3.83 5.54
CA GLY A 164 -10.21 5.12 6.12
C GLY A 164 -9.24 6.23 5.64
N VAL A 165 -8.45 5.95 4.63
CA VAL A 165 -7.56 6.92 3.98
C VAL A 165 -8.39 7.91 3.20
N ARG A 166 -8.11 9.21 3.37
CA ARG A 166 -8.79 10.29 2.64
C ARG A 166 -7.95 10.75 1.48
N PHE A 167 -8.59 10.90 0.34
CA PHE A 167 -7.99 11.44 -0.89
C PHE A 167 -8.26 12.94 -0.97
N VAL A 168 -7.24 13.74 -1.14
CA VAL A 168 -7.32 15.19 -1.36
C VAL A 168 -6.69 15.50 -2.71
N THR A 169 -7.42 16.21 -3.56
CA THR A 169 -7.02 16.49 -4.96
C THR A 169 -7.08 17.98 -5.30
N THR A 170 -6.91 18.86 -4.32
CA THR A 170 -7.03 20.31 -4.51
C THR A 170 -5.78 20.90 -5.19
N ASP A 171 -4.60 20.47 -4.75
CA ASP A 171 -3.30 20.94 -5.22
C ASP A 171 -2.39 19.72 -5.46
N GLY A 172 -2.75 18.89 -6.46
CA GLY A 172 -2.19 17.56 -6.64
C GLY A 172 -2.83 16.53 -5.71
N LEU A 173 -2.37 15.27 -5.78
CA LEU A 173 -2.88 14.18 -4.98
C LEU A 173 -2.17 14.10 -3.62
N THR A 174 -2.94 14.18 -2.56
CA THR A 174 -2.47 13.89 -1.20
C THR A 174 -3.34 12.81 -0.57
N LEU A 175 -2.71 11.79 -0.02
CA LEU A 175 -3.36 10.75 0.78
C LEU A 175 -3.21 11.11 2.26
N LEU A 176 -4.32 11.16 2.99
CA LEU A 176 -4.32 11.41 4.43
C LEU A 176 -4.68 10.15 5.19
N THR A 177 -3.97 9.89 6.26
CA THR A 177 -4.32 8.87 7.25
C THR A 177 -5.67 9.21 7.91
N PRO A 178 -6.35 8.28 8.60
CA PRO A 178 -7.61 8.55 9.28
C PRO A 178 -7.53 9.65 10.35
N ASP A 179 -6.36 9.87 10.94
CA ASP A 179 -6.06 10.95 11.87
C ASP A 179 -5.72 12.28 11.18
N GLY A 180 -5.77 12.33 9.85
CA GLY A 180 -5.60 13.54 9.04
C GLY A 180 -4.16 13.90 8.71
N ARG A 181 -3.20 13.06 9.03
CA ARG A 181 -1.78 13.25 8.70
C ARG A 181 -1.53 12.84 7.24
N PRO A 182 -0.79 13.61 6.43
CA PRO A 182 -0.44 13.20 5.08
C PRO A 182 0.48 11.96 5.10
N PHE A 183 0.34 11.13 4.07
CA PHE A 183 1.30 10.07 3.80
C PHE A 183 2.67 10.70 3.59
N GLN A 184 3.69 10.08 4.18
CA GLN A 184 5.04 10.60 4.22
C GLN A 184 6.02 9.58 3.65
N THR A 185 7.04 10.08 2.96
CA THR A 185 8.20 9.25 2.65
C THR A 185 8.93 8.88 3.95
N ARG A 186 9.74 7.83 3.90
CA ARG A 186 10.59 7.47 5.05
C ARG A 186 11.52 8.62 5.44
N GLU A 187 12.02 9.37 4.47
CA GLU A 187 12.91 10.51 4.69
C GLU A 187 12.19 11.65 5.42
N ASP A 188 10.99 12.04 4.95
CA ASP A 188 10.18 13.08 5.61
C ASP A 188 9.87 12.71 7.06
N ARG A 189 9.56 11.44 7.30
CA ARG A 189 9.27 10.93 8.64
C ARG A 189 10.48 10.99 9.56
N VAL A 190 11.64 10.54 9.07
CA VAL A 190 12.90 10.61 9.83
C VAL A 190 13.24 12.06 10.15
N ASN A 191 13.15 12.97 9.17
CA ASN A 191 13.42 14.39 9.37
C ASN A 191 12.43 15.02 10.38
N GLY A 192 11.16 14.65 10.33
CA GLY A 192 10.16 15.08 11.30
C GLY A 192 10.49 14.62 12.72
N LEU A 193 10.87 13.36 12.91
CA LEU A 193 11.28 12.81 14.21
C LEU A 193 12.55 13.48 14.75
N LEU A 194 13.55 13.72 13.92
CA LEU A 194 14.77 14.41 14.30
C LEU A 194 14.46 15.85 14.74
N SER A 195 13.60 16.55 14.04
CA SER A 195 13.16 17.89 14.39
C SER A 195 12.42 17.93 15.73
N GLN A 196 11.54 16.97 16.00
CA GLN A 196 10.84 16.83 17.27
C GLN A 196 11.82 16.53 18.43
N LEU A 197 12.78 15.64 18.19
CA LEU A 197 13.81 15.31 19.20
C LEU A 197 14.64 16.54 19.56
N ALA A 198 15.13 17.28 18.57
CA ALA A 198 15.89 18.51 18.78
C ALA A 198 15.08 19.57 19.55
N GLY A 199 13.79 19.72 19.23
CA GLY A 199 12.88 20.61 19.97
C GLY A 199 12.70 20.19 21.43
N SER A 200 12.55 18.89 21.69
CA SER A 200 12.42 18.35 23.05
C SER A 200 13.70 18.54 23.88
N GLU A 201 14.86 18.32 23.28
CA GLU A 201 16.14 18.55 23.94
C GLU A 201 16.36 20.03 24.29
N ALA A 202 16.03 20.94 23.38
CA ALA A 202 16.10 22.37 23.63
C ALA A 202 15.17 22.82 24.77
N ALA A 203 13.94 22.32 24.81
CA ALA A 203 12.98 22.59 25.87
C ALA A 203 13.50 22.10 27.24
N LEU A 204 14.05 20.88 27.28
CA LEU A 204 14.63 20.33 28.51
C LEU A 204 15.83 21.14 29.00
N GLN A 205 16.70 21.60 28.08
CA GLN A 205 17.82 22.47 28.44
C GLN A 205 17.35 23.83 29.04
N GLN A 206 16.33 24.43 28.44
CA GLN A 206 15.74 25.65 28.98
C GLN A 206 15.15 25.45 30.37
N GLU A 207 14.45 24.36 30.60
CA GLU A 207 13.89 24.06 31.92
C GLU A 207 14.99 23.86 32.97
N ARG A 208 16.05 23.12 32.65
CA ARG A 208 17.21 22.97 33.51
C ARG A 208 17.88 24.29 33.84
N GLN A 209 18.07 25.17 32.87
CA GLN A 209 18.63 26.50 33.09
C GLN A 209 17.75 27.38 33.99
N ARG A 210 16.42 27.33 33.82
CA ARG A 210 15.47 28.03 34.68
C ARG A 210 15.54 27.54 36.14
N ALA A 211 15.52 26.21 36.32
CA ALA A 211 15.61 25.59 37.63
C ALA A 211 16.93 25.95 38.35
N GLU A 212 18.04 25.99 37.63
CA GLU A 212 19.34 26.40 38.17
C GLU A 212 19.35 27.89 38.59
N GLN A 213 18.77 28.78 37.76
CA GLN A 213 18.65 30.19 38.09
C GLN A 213 17.74 30.46 39.31
N GLU A 214 16.63 29.69 39.41
CA GLU A 214 15.74 29.78 40.57
C GLU A 214 16.46 29.34 41.86
N LYS A 215 17.23 28.29 41.79
CA LYS A 215 18.03 27.79 42.92
C LYS A 215 19.06 28.82 43.38
N GLN A 216 19.77 29.45 42.46
CA GLN A 216 20.74 30.49 42.74
C GLN A 216 20.11 31.79 43.32
N ARG A 217 18.83 32.04 43.05
CA ARG A 217 18.11 33.20 43.62
C ARG A 217 17.57 32.94 45.04
N ALA A 218 17.43 31.69 45.41
CA ALA A 218 16.90 31.25 46.71
C ALA A 218 17.99 31.07 47.79
N GLU A 219 19.26 31.02 47.38
CA GLU A 219 20.45 31.03 48.23
C GLU A 219 20.91 32.51 48.53
#